data_8088c83c250067a3c6e757600906cccd
#
_entry.id   8088c83c250067a3c6e757600906cccd
#
_cell.length_a   1.000
_cell.length_b   1.000
_cell.length_c   1.000
_cell.angle_alpha   90.00
_cell.angle_beta   90.00
_cell.angle_gamma   90.00
#
_symmetry.space_group_name_H-M   'P 1'
#
loop_
_entity.id
_entity.type
_entity.pdbx_description
1 polymer ?
#
loop_
_entity_poly.entity_id
_entity_poly.type
_entity_poly.pdbx_seq_one_letter_code
_entity_poly.pdbx_strand_id
1 'polypeptide(L)'
;MRGSNPEIDNQAECLGQKFAQLFDAAPRIFQAPGRVNLIGEHTDYNDGFVMPAAIDFCTRVAIAPRHDRKLVVRSENFAEQREFNLDAFPDKGSGHWSDYVIGVAKTLSFSGSTPIGANLLIEGDVPQGAGLSSSASLEVAVGYALLDVAGEAIDLTKLALLCQKAENEFVGARCGIMDQFISSHGQNGHALLLDCRSLEYRPLPLGDEARLVIC
;
A
#
# COMPACT_ATOMS: atom_id res chain seq x y z
N MET A 1 14.53 -11.87 14.77
CA MET A 1 14.82 -10.58 15.43
C MET A 1 14.75 -9.52 14.36
N ARG A 2 13.77 -8.60 14.40
CA ARG A 2 13.70 -7.48 13.44
C ARG A 2 14.77 -6.49 13.88
N GLY A 3 15.81 -6.31 13.06
CA GLY A 3 16.69 -5.17 13.20
C GLY A 3 15.86 -3.92 12.90
N SER A 4 15.55 -3.11 13.93
CA SER A 4 14.95 -1.80 13.75
C SER A 4 15.92 -0.95 12.92
N ASN A 5 15.46 -0.40 11.81
CA ASN A 5 16.20 0.65 11.11
C ASN A 5 15.87 1.97 11.81
N PRO A 6 16.82 2.62 12.50
CA PRO A 6 16.55 3.82 13.30
C PRO A 6 15.94 4.98 12.49
N GLU A 7 16.22 5.02 11.20
CA GLU A 7 15.73 6.06 10.31
C GLU A 7 14.24 5.86 9.98
N ILE A 8 13.82 4.59 9.78
CA ILE A 8 12.41 4.23 9.57
C ILE A 8 11.59 4.48 10.83
N ASP A 9 12.14 4.12 11.99
CA ASP A 9 11.46 4.35 13.28
C ASP A 9 11.26 5.84 13.55
N ASN A 10 12.25 6.69 13.22
CA ASN A 10 12.17 8.14 13.38
C ASN A 10 11.12 8.78 12.44
N GLN A 11 11.03 8.31 11.17
CA GLN A 11 10.03 8.81 10.24
C GLN A 11 8.60 8.45 10.66
N ALA A 12 8.39 7.22 11.14
CA ALA A 12 7.10 6.80 11.67
C ALA A 12 6.69 7.61 12.90
N GLU A 13 7.62 7.87 13.83
CA GLU A 13 7.36 8.72 15.00
C GLU A 13 7.00 10.15 14.61
N CYS A 14 7.73 10.75 13.67
CA CYS A 14 7.44 12.08 13.15
C CYS A 14 6.04 12.16 12.53
N LEU A 15 5.67 11.18 11.71
CA LEU A 15 4.33 11.09 11.12
C LEU A 15 3.24 10.98 12.20
N GLY A 16 3.48 10.19 13.25
CA GLY A 16 2.57 10.05 14.37
C GLY A 16 2.36 11.37 15.14
N GLN A 17 3.43 12.13 15.37
CA GLN A 17 3.35 13.44 16.02
C GLN A 17 2.57 14.45 15.18
N LYS A 18 2.83 14.51 13.85
CA LYS A 18 2.06 15.34 12.92
C LYS A 18 0.57 14.97 12.91
N PHE A 19 0.28 13.66 12.89
CA PHE A 19 -1.10 13.17 12.92
C PHE A 19 -1.83 13.62 14.19
N ALA A 20 -1.20 13.46 15.36
CA ALA A 20 -1.78 13.86 16.64
C ALA A 20 -2.09 15.37 16.68
N GLN A 21 -1.20 16.20 16.13
CA GLN A 21 -1.43 17.65 16.02
C GLN A 21 -2.60 18.02 15.09
N LEU A 22 -2.79 17.26 14.00
CA LEU A 22 -3.82 17.55 13.01
C LEU A 22 -5.22 17.07 13.42
N PHE A 23 -5.30 15.91 14.08
CA PHE A 23 -6.57 15.22 14.31
C PHE A 23 -6.92 15.06 15.80
N ASP A 24 -6.08 15.54 16.72
CA ASP A 24 -6.24 15.40 18.18
C ASP A 24 -6.51 13.94 18.60
N ALA A 25 -5.77 13.00 18.01
CA ALA A 25 -5.92 11.56 18.23
C ALA A 25 -4.57 10.83 18.12
N ALA A 26 -4.43 9.74 18.87
CA ALA A 26 -3.26 8.87 18.77
C ALA A 26 -3.43 7.89 17.59
N PRO A 27 -2.54 7.87 16.60
CA PRO A 27 -2.65 6.98 15.44
C PRO A 27 -2.01 5.62 15.68
N ARG A 28 -2.43 4.64 14.88
CA ARG A 28 -1.63 3.47 14.54
C ARG A 28 -0.91 3.76 13.23
N ILE A 29 0.29 3.21 13.05
CA ILE A 29 1.12 3.49 11.88
C ILE A 29 1.41 2.20 11.14
N PHE A 30 1.19 2.21 9.84
CA PHE A 30 1.42 1.13 8.91
C PHE A 30 2.28 1.60 7.76
N GLN A 31 3.01 0.67 7.15
CA GLN A 31 3.81 0.97 5.97
C GLN A 31 3.84 -0.20 5.00
N ALA A 32 3.98 0.11 3.72
CA ALA A 32 4.23 -0.86 2.68
C ALA A 32 5.35 -0.36 1.74
N PRO A 33 6.25 -1.24 1.28
CA PRO A 33 7.38 -0.86 0.45
C PRO A 33 6.98 -0.65 -1.01
N GLY A 34 7.78 0.17 -1.72
CA GLY A 34 7.89 0.07 -3.17
C GLY A 34 8.69 -1.17 -3.58
N ARG A 35 8.92 -1.33 -4.90
CA ARG A 35 9.63 -2.49 -5.42
C ARG A 35 10.50 -2.17 -6.63
N VAL A 36 11.51 -3.02 -6.86
CA VAL A 36 12.14 -3.20 -8.15
C VAL A 36 11.77 -4.57 -8.72
N ASN A 37 11.69 -4.70 -10.04
CA ASN A 37 11.59 -6.01 -10.68
C ASN A 37 12.98 -6.45 -11.15
N LEU A 38 13.43 -7.62 -10.74
CA LEU A 38 14.72 -8.17 -11.12
C LEU A 38 14.64 -8.90 -12.45
N ILE A 39 13.53 -9.62 -12.69
CA ILE A 39 13.26 -10.35 -13.93
C ILE A 39 11.77 -10.67 -14.06
N GLY A 40 11.28 -10.78 -15.31
CA GLY A 40 9.88 -11.08 -15.58
C GLY A 40 9.08 -9.85 -15.98
N GLU A 41 9.69 -8.96 -16.80
CA GLU A 41 8.99 -7.81 -17.36
C GLU A 41 7.82 -8.22 -18.24
N HIS A 42 6.66 -7.58 -18.01
CA HIS A 42 5.42 -7.81 -18.79
C HIS A 42 4.86 -9.24 -18.72
N THR A 43 5.20 -10.00 -17.70
CA THR A 43 4.72 -11.38 -17.54
C THR A 43 3.62 -11.51 -16.47
N ASP A 44 3.49 -10.56 -15.57
CA ASP A 44 2.54 -10.59 -14.45
C ASP A 44 1.07 -10.52 -14.89
N TYR A 45 0.74 -9.82 -15.96
CA TYR A 45 -0.60 -9.79 -16.57
C TYR A 45 -0.78 -10.83 -17.69
N ASN A 46 0.23 -11.68 -17.90
CA ASN A 46 0.23 -12.79 -18.86
C ASN A 46 0.40 -14.16 -18.17
N ASP A 47 0.01 -14.26 -16.89
CA ASP A 47 0.08 -15.49 -16.10
C ASP A 47 1.49 -16.11 -16.02
N GLY A 48 2.52 -15.27 -16.09
CA GLY A 48 3.92 -15.70 -16.09
C GLY A 48 4.57 -15.62 -14.71
N PHE A 49 5.89 -15.82 -14.69
CA PHE A 49 6.70 -15.68 -13.50
C PHE A 49 7.33 -14.30 -13.42
N VAL A 50 7.42 -13.78 -12.19
CA VAL A 50 8.13 -12.54 -11.87
C VAL A 50 9.04 -12.76 -10.67
N MET A 51 10.07 -11.93 -10.55
CA MET A 51 10.97 -11.97 -9.40
C MET A 51 11.27 -10.54 -8.89
N PRO A 52 10.29 -9.86 -8.27
CA PRO A 52 10.51 -8.55 -7.68
C PRO A 52 11.23 -8.65 -6.32
N ALA A 53 11.80 -7.53 -5.89
CA ALA A 53 12.31 -7.32 -4.54
C ALA A 53 11.73 -6.03 -3.96
N ALA A 54 11.32 -6.07 -2.70
CA ALA A 54 10.94 -4.87 -1.96
C ALA A 54 12.15 -3.98 -1.74
N ILE A 55 11.94 -2.67 -1.74
CA ILE A 55 12.98 -1.65 -1.50
C ILE A 55 12.72 -0.92 -0.19
N ASP A 56 13.71 -0.15 0.27
CA ASP A 56 13.60 0.58 1.55
C ASP A 56 12.67 1.80 1.47
N PHE A 57 12.39 2.31 0.27
CA PHE A 57 11.38 3.36 0.08
C PHE A 57 9.98 2.80 0.31
N CYS A 58 9.14 3.51 1.05
CA CYS A 58 7.81 3.03 1.40
C CYS A 58 6.76 4.14 1.48
N THR A 59 5.51 3.76 1.50
CA THR A 59 4.40 4.62 1.91
C THR A 59 4.01 4.29 3.34
N ARG A 60 3.90 5.34 4.18
CA ARG A 60 3.48 5.27 5.58
C ARG A 60 2.09 5.86 5.72
N VAL A 61 1.26 5.21 6.51
CA VAL A 61 -0.11 5.63 6.81
C VAL A 61 -0.27 5.67 8.34
N ALA A 62 -0.48 6.85 8.88
CA ALA A 62 -0.96 7.03 10.23
C ALA A 62 -2.49 7.10 10.20
N ILE A 63 -3.18 6.29 11.01
CA ILE A 63 -4.63 6.15 10.99
C ILE A 63 -5.22 6.10 12.38
N ALA A 64 -6.36 6.77 12.59
CA ALA A 64 -7.20 6.62 13.78
C ALA A 64 -8.67 6.51 13.39
N PRO A 65 -9.47 5.68 14.11
CA PRO A 65 -10.88 5.52 13.82
C PRO A 65 -11.67 6.79 14.13
N ARG A 66 -12.80 6.97 13.42
CA ARG A 66 -13.81 8.00 13.64
C ARG A 66 -15.14 7.37 14.01
N HIS A 67 -16.01 8.15 14.65
CA HIS A 67 -17.35 7.69 15.02
C HIS A 67 -18.41 7.89 13.90
N ASP A 68 -18.01 8.60 12.83
CA ASP A 68 -18.84 8.78 11.63
C ASP A 68 -18.42 7.84 10.49
N ARG A 69 -19.11 7.91 9.35
CA ARG A 69 -18.83 7.09 8.17
C ARG A 69 -17.95 7.81 7.14
N LYS A 70 -17.02 8.66 7.60
CA LYS A 70 -16.17 9.47 6.72
C LYS A 70 -14.72 8.98 6.75
N LEU A 71 -14.07 8.98 5.60
CA LEU A 71 -12.62 8.94 5.48
C LEU A 71 -12.11 10.36 5.25
N VAL A 72 -11.34 10.89 6.19
CA VAL A 72 -10.62 12.14 6.02
C VAL A 72 -9.15 11.79 5.75
N VAL A 73 -8.70 12.06 4.55
CA VAL A 73 -7.39 11.63 4.07
C VAL A 73 -6.55 12.85 3.74
N ARG A 74 -5.41 12.99 4.40
CA ARG A 74 -4.42 14.03 4.14
C ARG A 74 -3.13 13.41 3.62
N SER A 75 -2.59 13.97 2.55
CA SER A 75 -1.26 13.64 2.04
C SER A 75 -0.26 14.74 2.39
N GLU A 76 0.87 14.37 2.97
CA GLU A 76 1.99 15.27 3.20
C GLU A 76 2.70 15.60 1.88
N ASN A 77 2.81 14.63 0.98
CA ASN A 77 3.47 14.83 -0.31
C ASN A 77 2.77 15.87 -1.20
N PHE A 78 1.43 15.92 -1.16
CA PHE A 78 0.63 16.86 -1.94
C PHE A 78 0.14 18.07 -1.12
N ALA A 79 0.37 18.08 0.21
CA ALA A 79 -0.13 19.09 1.15
C ALA A 79 -1.66 19.31 1.01
N GLU A 80 -2.41 18.25 0.72
CA GLU A 80 -3.83 18.29 0.39
C GLU A 80 -4.61 17.33 1.28
N GLN A 81 -5.86 17.73 1.63
CA GLN A 81 -6.81 16.94 2.38
C GLN A 81 -8.08 16.71 1.56
N ARG A 82 -8.60 15.50 1.59
CA ARG A 82 -9.85 15.09 0.97
C ARG A 82 -10.75 14.38 1.98
N GLU A 83 -12.06 14.47 1.77
CA GLU A 83 -13.07 13.79 2.58
C GLU A 83 -13.98 12.96 1.69
N PHE A 84 -14.26 11.73 2.13
CA PHE A 84 -15.11 10.77 1.43
C PHE A 84 -16.13 10.17 2.39
N ASN A 85 -17.32 9.87 1.88
CA ASN A 85 -18.35 9.17 2.63
C ASN A 85 -18.34 7.69 2.24
N LEU A 86 -18.15 6.79 3.22
CA LEU A 86 -18.15 5.34 3.01
C LEU A 86 -19.52 4.78 2.60
N ASP A 87 -20.59 5.54 2.78
CA ASP A 87 -21.94 5.15 2.35
C ASP A 87 -22.28 5.64 0.93
N ALA A 88 -21.38 6.42 0.29
CA ALA A 88 -21.61 7.01 -1.03
C ALA A 88 -20.28 7.08 -1.82
N PHE A 89 -19.80 5.93 -2.27
CA PHE A 89 -18.60 5.87 -3.11
C PHE A 89 -18.87 6.41 -4.51
N PRO A 90 -17.93 7.17 -5.11
CA PRO A 90 -18.00 7.52 -6.52
C PRO A 90 -17.91 6.25 -7.40
N ASP A 91 -18.50 6.32 -8.60
CA ASP A 91 -18.51 5.17 -9.51
C ASP A 91 -17.11 4.82 -10.03
N LYS A 92 -16.30 5.83 -10.32
CA LYS A 92 -14.93 5.70 -10.88
C LYS A 92 -14.01 6.79 -10.33
N GLY A 93 -12.72 6.59 -10.50
CA GLY A 93 -11.71 7.57 -10.18
C GLY A 93 -11.78 8.83 -11.05
N SER A 94 -11.22 9.90 -10.55
CA SER A 94 -11.19 11.24 -11.16
C SER A 94 -9.83 11.59 -11.79
N GLY A 95 -8.83 10.72 -11.65
CA GLY A 95 -7.42 10.96 -12.01
C GLY A 95 -6.63 11.65 -10.90
N HIS A 96 -7.16 11.64 -9.68
CA HIS A 96 -6.53 12.26 -8.52
C HIS A 96 -5.79 11.23 -7.65
N TRP A 97 -4.74 11.63 -6.93
CA TRP A 97 -3.97 10.70 -6.08
C TRP A 97 -4.83 9.96 -5.04
N SER A 98 -5.88 10.61 -4.54
CA SER A 98 -6.79 10.01 -3.56
C SER A 98 -7.66 8.89 -4.13
N ASP A 99 -7.70 8.72 -5.45
CA ASP A 99 -8.46 7.64 -6.08
C ASP A 99 -7.92 6.26 -5.69
N TYR A 100 -6.62 6.13 -5.45
CA TYR A 100 -6.02 4.91 -4.92
C TYR A 100 -6.55 4.57 -3.53
N VAL A 101 -6.73 5.57 -2.66
CA VAL A 101 -7.24 5.38 -1.30
C VAL A 101 -8.72 5.00 -1.31
N ILE A 102 -9.56 5.77 -2.03
CA ILE A 102 -11.00 5.53 -2.05
C ILE A 102 -11.36 4.28 -2.86
N GLY A 103 -10.58 3.96 -3.90
CA GLY A 103 -10.69 2.72 -4.66
C GLY A 103 -10.48 1.49 -3.79
N VAL A 104 -9.44 1.48 -2.96
CA VAL A 104 -9.19 0.42 -1.98
C VAL A 104 -10.34 0.32 -0.98
N ALA A 105 -10.77 1.43 -0.36
CA ALA A 105 -11.88 1.43 0.60
C ALA A 105 -13.18 0.89 -0.01
N LYS A 106 -13.49 1.32 -1.26
CA LYS A 106 -14.64 0.82 -2.03
C LYS A 106 -14.54 -0.68 -2.28
N THR A 107 -13.40 -1.14 -2.79
CA THR A 107 -13.20 -2.55 -3.14
C THR A 107 -13.26 -3.45 -1.90
N LEU A 108 -12.69 -3.02 -0.77
CA LEU A 108 -12.84 -3.71 0.51
C LEU A 108 -14.32 -3.83 0.91
N SER A 109 -15.09 -2.72 0.87
CA SER A 109 -16.52 -2.74 1.20
C SER A 109 -17.32 -3.71 0.35
N PHE A 110 -17.07 -3.76 -0.96
CA PHE A 110 -17.77 -4.67 -1.87
C PHE A 110 -17.28 -6.13 -1.78
N SER A 111 -16.13 -6.39 -1.15
CA SER A 111 -15.61 -7.75 -0.91
C SER A 111 -16.09 -8.38 0.40
N GLY A 112 -16.97 -7.70 1.12
CA GLY A 112 -17.55 -8.16 2.37
C GLY A 112 -16.85 -7.66 3.63
N SER A 113 -15.83 -6.80 3.50
CA SER A 113 -15.24 -6.06 4.62
C SER A 113 -16.13 -4.88 5.02
N THR A 114 -15.99 -4.41 6.25
CA THR A 114 -16.77 -3.30 6.78
C THR A 114 -15.86 -2.15 7.22
N PRO A 115 -15.25 -1.40 6.28
CA PRO A 115 -14.42 -0.26 6.65
C PRO A 115 -15.20 0.72 7.52
N ILE A 116 -14.56 1.18 8.57
CA ILE A 116 -15.11 2.20 9.47
C ILE A 116 -14.57 3.58 9.09
N GLY A 117 -15.24 4.64 9.53
CA GLY A 117 -14.73 6.00 9.37
C GLY A 117 -13.36 6.15 10.01
N ALA A 118 -12.46 6.89 9.37
CA ALA A 118 -11.10 7.08 9.86
C ALA A 118 -10.49 8.41 9.39
N ASN A 119 -9.57 8.94 10.18
CA ASN A 119 -8.61 9.95 9.75
C ASN A 119 -7.33 9.24 9.29
N LEU A 120 -6.80 9.63 8.14
CA LEU A 120 -5.56 9.12 7.57
C LEU A 120 -4.60 10.27 7.28
N LEU A 121 -3.35 10.13 7.69
CA LEU A 121 -2.23 10.96 7.25
C LEU A 121 -1.24 10.07 6.51
N ILE A 122 -0.93 10.44 5.28
CA ILE A 122 -0.14 9.63 4.35
C ILE A 122 1.13 10.39 3.97
N GLU A 123 2.27 9.72 4.09
CA GLU A 123 3.56 10.20 3.64
C GLU A 123 4.30 9.07 2.92
N GLY A 124 4.78 9.33 1.71
CA GLY A 124 5.53 8.36 0.91
C GLY A 124 6.87 8.92 0.45
N ASP A 125 7.91 8.09 0.49
CA ASP A 125 9.23 8.40 -0.05
C ASP A 125 9.55 7.59 -1.32
N VAL A 126 8.64 6.72 -1.78
CA VAL A 126 8.76 6.02 -3.07
C VAL A 126 8.72 7.05 -4.20
N PRO A 127 9.78 7.17 -5.02
CA PRO A 127 9.80 8.12 -6.13
C PRO A 127 8.65 7.91 -7.12
N GLN A 128 7.84 8.96 -7.31
CA GLN A 128 6.68 8.88 -8.20
C GLN A 128 7.11 8.90 -9.66
N GLY A 129 6.45 8.09 -10.49
CA GLY A 129 6.75 8.02 -11.92
C GLY A 129 8.09 7.35 -12.27
N ALA A 130 8.82 6.84 -11.29
CA ALA A 130 10.11 6.16 -11.48
C ALA A 130 9.99 4.64 -11.71
N GLY A 131 8.78 4.12 -11.87
CA GLY A 131 8.58 2.67 -12.04
C GLY A 131 8.82 1.84 -10.77
N LEU A 132 8.77 2.47 -9.58
CA LEU A 132 9.05 1.83 -8.29
C LEU A 132 7.79 1.47 -7.48
N SER A 133 6.62 1.49 -8.13
CA SER A 133 5.32 1.06 -7.59
C SER A 133 4.83 1.87 -6.38
N SER A 134 4.91 3.20 -6.47
CA SER A 134 4.36 4.08 -5.44
C SER A 134 2.84 3.91 -5.26
N SER A 135 2.08 3.58 -6.33
CA SER A 135 0.65 3.29 -6.27
C SER A 135 0.35 2.05 -5.42
N ALA A 136 0.99 0.93 -5.73
CA ALA A 136 0.78 -0.33 -5.00
C ALA A 136 1.22 -0.23 -3.53
N SER A 137 2.33 0.48 -3.26
CA SER A 137 2.79 0.80 -1.90
C SER A 137 1.70 1.57 -1.12
N LEU A 138 1.09 2.59 -1.73
CA LEU A 138 -0.01 3.35 -1.15
C LEU A 138 -1.24 2.49 -0.89
N GLU A 139 -1.67 1.72 -1.89
CA GLU A 139 -2.85 0.87 -1.83
C GLU A 139 -2.75 -0.19 -0.73
N VAL A 140 -1.61 -0.89 -0.66
CA VAL A 140 -1.38 -1.94 0.34
C VAL A 140 -1.29 -1.35 1.74
N ALA A 141 -0.58 -0.23 1.94
CA ALA A 141 -0.49 0.42 3.24
C ALA A 141 -1.86 0.90 3.75
N VAL A 142 -2.66 1.51 2.87
CA VAL A 142 -4.02 1.96 3.18
C VAL A 142 -4.96 0.79 3.45
N GLY A 143 -4.95 -0.24 2.60
CA GLY A 143 -5.83 -1.39 2.75
C GLY A 143 -5.56 -2.16 4.03
N TYR A 144 -4.28 -2.37 4.37
CA TYR A 144 -3.88 -2.96 5.63
C TYR A 144 -4.36 -2.13 6.84
N ALA A 145 -4.12 -0.81 6.79
CA ALA A 145 -4.52 0.11 7.85
C ALA A 145 -6.04 0.12 8.08
N LEU A 146 -6.84 0.14 7.00
CA LEU A 146 -8.31 0.12 7.09
C LEU A 146 -8.86 -1.19 7.68
N LEU A 147 -8.31 -2.35 7.28
CA LEU A 147 -8.70 -3.65 7.83
C LEU A 147 -8.34 -3.75 9.31
N ASP A 148 -7.15 -3.30 9.67
CA ASP A 148 -6.66 -3.37 11.04
C ASP A 148 -7.49 -2.51 12.01
N VAL A 149 -7.84 -1.26 11.67
CA VAL A 149 -8.67 -0.43 12.54
C VAL A 149 -10.12 -0.89 12.59
N ALA A 150 -10.60 -1.60 11.56
CA ALA A 150 -11.89 -2.27 11.57
C ALA A 150 -11.90 -3.56 12.41
N GLY A 151 -10.74 -4.02 12.88
CA GLY A 151 -10.59 -5.25 13.65
C GLY A 151 -10.78 -6.52 12.81
N GLU A 152 -10.59 -6.44 11.50
CA GLU A 152 -10.72 -7.56 10.58
C GLU A 152 -9.42 -8.36 10.45
N ALA A 153 -9.54 -9.67 10.21
CA ALA A 153 -8.39 -10.51 9.90
C ALA A 153 -7.79 -10.13 8.54
N ILE A 154 -6.46 -10.06 8.48
CA ILE A 154 -5.75 -9.63 7.29
C ILE A 154 -5.11 -10.84 6.60
N ASP A 155 -5.61 -11.17 5.42
CA ASP A 155 -5.00 -12.08 4.47
C ASP A 155 -4.25 -11.24 3.42
N LEU A 156 -2.92 -11.33 3.41
CA LEU A 156 -2.07 -10.51 2.55
C LEU A 156 -2.27 -10.79 1.06
N THR A 157 -2.53 -12.05 0.68
CA THR A 157 -2.82 -12.41 -0.71
C THR A 157 -4.15 -11.82 -1.16
N LYS A 158 -5.18 -11.95 -0.33
CA LYS A 158 -6.48 -11.32 -0.61
C LYS A 158 -6.36 -9.80 -0.66
N LEU A 159 -5.59 -9.18 0.23
CA LEU A 159 -5.34 -7.75 0.21
C LEU A 159 -4.68 -7.31 -1.10
N ALA A 160 -3.61 -8.00 -1.54
CA ALA A 160 -2.95 -7.69 -2.81
C ALA A 160 -3.91 -7.74 -4.00
N LEU A 161 -4.76 -8.78 -4.08
CA LEU A 161 -5.77 -8.92 -5.13
C LEU A 161 -6.83 -7.81 -5.09
N LEU A 162 -7.26 -7.38 -3.91
CA LEU A 162 -8.22 -6.30 -3.75
C LEU A 162 -7.62 -4.94 -4.11
N CYS A 163 -6.35 -4.70 -3.79
CA CYS A 163 -5.63 -3.51 -4.20
C CYS A 163 -5.46 -3.47 -5.73
N GLN A 164 -5.01 -4.55 -6.35
CA GLN A 164 -4.95 -4.66 -7.82
C GLN A 164 -6.31 -4.40 -8.48
N LYS A 165 -7.38 -4.97 -7.92
CA LYS A 165 -8.74 -4.74 -8.41
C LYS A 165 -9.14 -3.28 -8.30
N ALA A 166 -8.80 -2.61 -7.20
CA ALA A 166 -9.05 -1.18 -7.02
C ALA A 166 -8.33 -0.34 -8.07
N GLU A 167 -7.06 -0.63 -8.33
CA GLU A 167 -6.27 0.06 -9.35
C GLU A 167 -6.85 -0.15 -10.75
N ASN A 168 -7.21 -1.38 -11.11
CA ASN A 168 -7.73 -1.72 -12.43
C ASN A 168 -9.15 -1.19 -12.68
N GLU A 169 -10.07 -1.38 -11.73
CA GLU A 169 -11.50 -1.11 -11.94
C GLU A 169 -11.91 0.30 -11.52
N PHE A 170 -11.27 0.88 -10.51
CA PHE A 170 -11.65 2.20 -10.00
C PHE A 170 -10.73 3.30 -10.50
N VAL A 171 -9.40 3.14 -10.36
CA VAL A 171 -8.42 4.11 -10.84
C VAL A 171 -8.32 4.07 -12.37
N GLY A 172 -8.45 2.87 -12.97
CA GLY A 172 -8.43 2.67 -14.41
C GLY A 172 -7.03 2.40 -14.99
N ALA A 173 -6.04 2.12 -14.15
CA ALA A 173 -4.74 1.62 -14.59
C ALA A 173 -4.84 0.12 -14.84
N ARG A 174 -4.22 -0.36 -15.92
CA ARG A 174 -4.19 -1.80 -16.25
C ARG A 174 -2.86 -2.38 -15.80
N CYS A 175 -2.83 -2.96 -14.62
CA CYS A 175 -1.64 -3.58 -14.03
C CYS A 175 -1.83 -5.08 -13.76
N GLY A 176 -0.72 -5.81 -13.72
CA GLY A 176 -0.66 -7.18 -13.18
C GLY A 176 -0.65 -7.18 -11.65
N ILE A 177 -0.44 -8.36 -11.05
CA ILE A 177 -0.50 -8.52 -9.59
C ILE A 177 0.85 -8.26 -8.90
N MET A 178 1.95 -8.23 -9.64
CA MET A 178 3.31 -8.22 -9.11
C MET A 178 3.52 -7.13 -8.06
N ASP A 179 3.07 -5.92 -8.33
CA ASP A 179 3.35 -4.72 -7.53
C ASP A 179 2.70 -4.80 -6.15
N GLN A 180 1.40 -5.08 -6.10
CA GLN A 180 0.67 -5.21 -4.85
C GLN A 180 1.11 -6.45 -4.08
N PHE A 181 1.47 -7.53 -4.80
CA PHE A 181 1.91 -8.76 -4.18
C PHE A 181 3.24 -8.59 -3.44
N ILE A 182 4.25 -7.98 -4.08
CA ILE A 182 5.54 -7.74 -3.41
C ILE A 182 5.43 -6.69 -2.30
N SER A 183 4.61 -5.64 -2.46
CA SER A 183 4.37 -4.65 -1.42
C SER A 183 3.75 -5.25 -0.16
N SER A 184 2.95 -6.33 -0.30
CA SER A 184 2.32 -7.02 0.84
C SER A 184 3.14 -8.17 1.41
N HIS A 185 3.93 -8.90 0.60
CA HIS A 185 4.66 -10.11 0.99
C HIS A 185 6.18 -9.93 1.06
N GLY A 186 6.70 -8.76 0.72
CA GLY A 186 8.13 -8.49 0.69
C GLY A 186 8.82 -8.79 2.03
N GLN A 187 10.00 -9.41 1.96
CA GLN A 187 10.81 -9.73 3.11
C GLN A 187 12.19 -9.10 2.95
N ASN A 188 12.71 -8.54 4.04
CA ASN A 188 14.04 -7.94 4.03
C ASN A 188 15.11 -8.96 3.58
N GLY A 189 15.99 -8.53 2.68
CA GLY A 189 17.09 -9.35 2.14
C GLY A 189 16.63 -10.45 1.17
N HIS A 190 15.39 -10.41 0.66
CA HIS A 190 14.88 -11.42 -0.25
C HIS A 190 14.23 -10.82 -1.50
N ALA A 191 14.44 -11.46 -2.64
CA ALA A 191 13.55 -11.36 -3.78
C ALA A 191 12.39 -12.36 -3.61
N LEU A 192 11.30 -12.16 -4.36
CA LEU A 192 10.12 -13.02 -4.31
C LEU A 192 9.90 -13.63 -5.69
N LEU A 193 10.14 -14.94 -5.84
CA LEU A 193 9.72 -15.64 -7.05
C LEU A 193 8.22 -15.93 -6.94
N LEU A 194 7.43 -15.34 -7.84
CA LEU A 194 5.98 -15.46 -7.88
C LEU A 194 5.52 -16.05 -9.22
N ASP A 195 4.69 -17.07 -9.16
CA ASP A 195 3.85 -17.51 -10.27
C ASP A 195 2.55 -16.70 -10.26
N CYS A 196 2.37 -15.79 -11.21
CA CYS A 196 1.22 -14.89 -11.25
C CYS A 196 -0.10 -15.57 -11.58
N ARG A 197 -0.08 -16.82 -12.07
CA ARG A 197 -1.28 -17.61 -12.35
C ARG A 197 -1.84 -18.30 -11.09
N SER A 198 -0.95 -18.98 -10.34
CA SER A 198 -1.32 -19.75 -9.15
C SER A 198 -1.24 -18.95 -7.87
N LEU A 199 -0.54 -17.83 -7.88
CA LEU A 199 -0.12 -17.02 -6.72
C LEU A 199 0.77 -17.79 -5.73
N GLU A 200 1.34 -18.92 -6.17
CA GLU A 200 2.38 -19.60 -5.41
C GLU A 200 3.65 -18.77 -5.45
N TYR A 201 4.26 -18.57 -4.29
CA TYR A 201 5.46 -17.75 -4.19
C TYR A 201 6.50 -18.36 -3.29
N ARG A 202 7.75 -17.98 -3.53
CA ARG A 202 8.90 -18.41 -2.73
C ARG A 202 9.85 -17.24 -2.51
N PRO A 203 10.15 -16.87 -1.24
CA PRO A 203 11.23 -15.93 -0.95
C PRO A 203 12.58 -16.55 -1.31
N LEU A 204 13.41 -15.80 -2.00
CA LEU A 204 14.76 -16.17 -2.42
C LEU A 204 15.74 -15.21 -1.75
N PRO A 205 16.65 -15.69 -0.91
CA PRO A 205 17.61 -14.82 -0.24
C PRO A 205 18.51 -14.12 -1.26
N LEU A 206 18.64 -12.83 -1.14
CA LEU A 206 19.68 -12.05 -1.81
C LEU A 206 20.94 -12.15 -0.95
N GLY A 207 22.10 -12.42 -1.58
CA GLY A 207 23.35 -12.51 -0.84
C GLY A 207 23.67 -11.18 -0.14
N ASP A 208 24.32 -11.25 1.03
CA ASP A 208 24.66 -10.08 1.85
C ASP A 208 25.52 -9.03 1.12
N GLU A 209 26.24 -9.46 0.08
CA GLU A 209 27.05 -8.59 -0.78
C GLU A 209 26.28 -7.98 -1.95
N ALA A 210 25.04 -8.42 -2.18
CA ALA A 210 24.22 -7.89 -3.28
C ALA A 210 23.86 -6.43 -3.02
N ARG A 211 23.97 -5.61 -4.07
CA ARG A 211 23.54 -4.21 -4.07
C ARG A 211 22.71 -3.97 -5.31
N LEU A 212 21.53 -3.41 -5.13
CA LEU A 212 20.66 -3.01 -6.22
C LEU A 212 20.92 -1.52 -6.52
N VAL A 213 21.28 -1.24 -7.77
CA VAL A 213 21.44 0.14 -8.26
C VAL A 213 20.32 0.41 -9.25
N ILE A 214 19.51 1.43 -8.94
CA ILE A 214 18.38 1.86 -9.76
C ILE A 214 18.81 3.10 -10.53
N CYS A 215 18.78 3.03 -11.86
CA CYS A 215 19.20 4.10 -12.75
C CYS A 215 18.00 4.74 -13.47
#